data_ed9b5ed422a17cdd18ae2bee27d0ae2a
#
_entry.id   ed9b5ed422a17cdd18ae2bee27d0ae2a
#
_cell.length_a   1.000
_cell.length_b   1.000
_cell.length_c   1.000
_cell.angle_alpha   90.00
_cell.angle_beta   90.00
_cell.angle_gamma   90.00
#
_symmetry.space_group_name_H-M   'P 1'
#
loop_
_entity.id
_entity.type
_entity.pdbx_description
1 polymer ?
#
loop_
_entity_poly.entity_id
_entity_poly.type
_entity_poly.pdbx_seq_one_letter_code
_entity_poly.pdbx_strand_id
1 'polypeptide(L)'
;MAEALAGFRPARRTPAEPMPLAGALHRVPAAPVTAPHALPGFARSTVDGYAVRAADTYGVSDGLPGYLQLTGAVLMGPVVIGTEPAITVRPGAAVSMPTGGVLPSGADAVVMIEYTQQVMAGTIEVVRPVAPGEGVVRADEDAAPGAGLVPAGRPLRAQDLAMLAAAGVTTVPVHARPRVTVFSTGDEVVPPEAVTLRPGQVRDASAVALAAMVAEAGGEPVPGGIVPDEPYALEAALRGALPASDLIVISAGSSVGTRDETAGVVRRLGPPGIWCHGIAIRPGKPTLLAECDGVPVIGLPGNPRSALVVFRLLGVPLVRLVGGCTMPPPEPAVRARLARDLPSAAGRLDVVQVQVTGGVATPLFGLSALLSVLTAADGYVIIPEEATGLDAGTEVEVTIYR
;
A
#
# COMPACT_ATOMS: atom_id res chain seq x y z
N MET A 1 -20.15 2.09 -13.91
CA MET A 1 -18.90 1.40 -13.46
C MET A 1 -18.80 1.35 -11.94
N ALA A 2 -18.95 2.46 -11.24
CA ALA A 2 -18.94 2.50 -9.78
C ALA A 2 -19.98 1.56 -9.14
N GLU A 3 -21.18 1.48 -9.68
CA GLU A 3 -22.22 0.56 -9.24
C GLU A 3 -21.87 -0.91 -9.50
N ALA A 4 -21.31 -1.23 -10.66
CA ALA A 4 -20.87 -2.60 -10.97
C ALA A 4 -19.79 -3.09 -10.01
N LEU A 5 -18.85 -2.21 -9.63
CA LEU A 5 -17.82 -2.50 -8.64
C LEU A 5 -18.33 -2.47 -7.19
N ALA A 6 -19.20 -1.53 -6.87
CA ALA A 6 -19.74 -1.41 -5.50
C ALA A 6 -20.62 -2.63 -5.14
N GLY A 7 -21.29 -3.22 -6.13
CA GLY A 7 -22.14 -4.41 -5.97
C GLY A 7 -21.36 -5.73 -6.08
N PHE A 8 -20.27 -5.79 -6.82
CA PHE A 8 -19.45 -6.99 -6.96
C PHE A 8 -18.45 -7.12 -5.80
N ARG A 9 -18.89 -7.78 -4.74
CA ARG A 9 -18.06 -8.00 -3.54
C ARG A 9 -17.91 -9.50 -3.27
N PRO A 10 -16.97 -10.16 -3.95
CA PRO A 10 -16.70 -11.56 -3.68
C PRO A 10 -16.35 -11.76 -2.21
N ALA A 11 -16.90 -12.81 -1.62
CA ALA A 11 -16.68 -13.13 -0.21
C ALA A 11 -15.26 -13.68 0.05
N ARG A 12 -14.62 -14.22 -1.00
CA ARG A 12 -13.33 -14.89 -0.89
C ARG A 12 -12.25 -13.95 -0.35
N ARG A 13 -11.55 -14.44 0.65
CA ARG A 13 -10.32 -13.86 1.18
C ARG A 13 -9.30 -14.96 1.34
N THR A 14 -8.04 -14.64 1.06
CA THR A 14 -6.95 -15.56 1.32
C THR A 14 -6.78 -15.80 2.82
N PRO A 15 -6.36 -17.02 3.25
CA PRO A 15 -6.12 -17.31 4.65
C PRO A 15 -4.98 -16.46 5.21
N ALA A 16 -4.93 -16.37 6.55
CA ALA A 16 -3.81 -15.76 7.24
C ALA A 16 -2.63 -16.73 7.34
N GLU A 17 -1.41 -16.21 7.18
CA GLU A 17 -0.16 -16.91 7.39
C GLU A 17 0.80 -16.07 8.25
N PRO A 18 1.63 -16.68 9.11
CA PRO A 18 2.64 -15.96 9.87
C PRO A 18 3.77 -15.51 8.93
N MET A 19 4.13 -14.22 8.99
CA MET A 19 5.17 -13.64 8.15
C MET A 19 6.22 -12.93 9.01
N PRO A 20 7.50 -13.32 8.94
CA PRO A 20 8.59 -12.57 9.55
C PRO A 20 8.66 -11.14 9.00
N LEU A 21 9.04 -10.15 9.83
CA LEU A 21 9.10 -8.74 9.41
C LEU A 21 9.95 -8.51 8.16
N ALA A 22 11.03 -9.26 7.97
CA ALA A 22 11.91 -9.14 6.79
C ALA A 22 11.17 -9.40 5.46
N GLY A 23 10.10 -10.22 5.48
CA GLY A 23 9.26 -10.52 4.31
C GLY A 23 7.91 -9.79 4.29
N ALA A 24 7.64 -8.94 5.30
CA ALA A 24 6.31 -8.41 5.52
C ALA A 24 5.99 -7.10 4.77
N LEU A 25 6.98 -6.48 4.12
CA LEU A 25 6.75 -5.26 3.34
C LEU A 25 5.67 -5.48 2.27
N HIS A 26 4.70 -4.56 2.21
CA HIS A 26 3.53 -4.60 1.31
C HIS A 26 2.56 -5.78 1.55
N ARG A 27 2.81 -6.64 2.56
CA ARG A 27 1.82 -7.65 2.96
C ARG A 27 0.69 -6.99 3.75
N VAL A 28 -0.48 -7.60 3.71
CA VAL A 28 -1.69 -7.07 4.34
C VAL A 28 -1.94 -7.80 5.66
N PRO A 29 -1.87 -7.14 6.82
CA PRO A 29 -2.21 -7.77 8.10
C PRO A 29 -3.64 -8.29 8.13
N ALA A 30 -3.81 -9.54 8.54
CA ALA A 30 -5.11 -10.20 8.65
C ALA A 30 -5.86 -9.82 9.94
N ALA A 31 -5.14 -9.29 10.93
CA ALA A 31 -5.67 -8.77 12.18
C ALA A 31 -4.89 -7.50 12.58
N PRO A 32 -5.49 -6.61 13.38
CA PRO A 32 -4.76 -5.49 13.98
C PRO A 32 -3.60 -6.00 14.83
N VAL A 33 -2.46 -5.33 14.76
CA VAL A 33 -1.29 -5.62 15.61
C VAL A 33 -1.22 -4.57 16.71
N THR A 34 -1.11 -5.03 17.96
CA THR A 34 -1.04 -4.16 19.14
C THR A 34 0.33 -4.24 19.80
N ALA A 35 0.69 -3.21 20.57
CA ALA A 35 1.91 -3.17 21.34
C ALA A 35 1.89 -4.21 22.46
N PRO A 36 2.84 -5.17 22.51
CA PRO A 36 2.91 -6.13 23.62
C PRO A 36 3.41 -5.48 24.91
N HIS A 37 4.18 -4.39 24.79
CA HIS A 37 4.81 -3.66 25.89
C HIS A 37 4.74 -2.17 25.65
N ALA A 38 5.05 -1.36 26.67
CA ALA A 38 5.23 0.08 26.56
C ALA A 38 6.36 0.42 25.58
N LEU A 39 6.19 1.49 24.80
CA LEU A 39 7.21 2.01 23.89
C LEU A 39 7.35 3.53 24.10
N PRO A 40 8.53 4.03 24.49
CA PRO A 40 9.62 3.25 25.11
C PRO A 40 9.21 2.60 26.42
N GLY A 41 9.93 1.55 26.86
CA GLY A 41 9.65 0.84 28.09
C GLY A 41 10.02 1.59 29.37
N PHE A 42 10.69 2.74 29.26
CA PHE A 42 11.17 3.59 30.35
C PHE A 42 11.31 5.05 29.90
N ALA A 43 11.28 5.98 30.87
CA ALA A 43 11.55 7.38 30.61
C ALA A 43 13.04 7.59 30.30
N ARG A 44 13.35 8.38 29.27
CA ARG A 44 14.73 8.62 28.81
C ARG A 44 14.96 10.05 28.33
N SER A 45 16.21 10.51 28.40
CA SER A 45 16.58 11.81 27.86
C SER A 45 16.53 11.85 26.33
N THR A 46 16.08 12.98 25.79
CA THR A 46 16.13 13.30 24.35
C THR A 46 17.35 14.14 23.99
N VAL A 47 18.09 14.62 24.98
CA VAL A 47 19.21 15.56 24.82
C VAL A 47 20.39 15.16 25.70
N ASP A 48 21.58 15.64 25.38
CA ASP A 48 22.74 15.61 26.28
C ASP A 48 22.61 16.73 27.30
N GLY A 49 22.86 16.44 28.58
CA GLY A 49 22.69 17.43 29.61
C GLY A 49 22.68 16.87 31.03
N TYR A 50 21.81 17.38 31.85
CA TYR A 50 21.71 17.02 33.26
C TYR A 50 20.26 16.73 33.65
N ALA A 51 20.01 15.54 34.19
CA ALA A 51 18.75 15.18 34.81
C ALA A 51 18.59 15.95 36.14
N VAL A 52 17.47 16.64 36.26
CA VAL A 52 17.16 17.54 37.38
C VAL A 52 15.71 17.36 37.81
N ARG A 53 15.38 17.94 38.95
CA ARG A 53 13.99 18.27 39.26
C ARG A 53 13.68 19.65 38.68
N ALA A 54 12.69 19.77 37.83
CA ALA A 54 12.33 21.03 37.18
C ALA A 54 12.14 22.17 38.21
N ALA A 55 11.54 21.83 39.37
CA ALA A 55 11.32 22.80 40.45
C ALA A 55 12.62 23.47 40.97
N ASP A 56 13.77 22.77 40.87
CA ASP A 56 15.05 23.31 41.31
C ASP A 56 15.65 24.31 40.29
N THR A 57 15.03 24.48 39.14
CA THR A 57 15.45 25.42 38.08
C THR A 57 14.51 26.65 37.96
N TYR A 58 13.46 26.71 38.76
CA TYR A 58 12.50 27.81 38.65
C TYR A 58 13.11 29.15 39.07
N GLY A 59 12.90 30.15 38.25
CA GLY A 59 13.41 31.51 38.49
C GLY A 59 14.84 31.74 38.04
N VAL A 60 15.55 30.70 37.52
CA VAL A 60 16.90 30.91 36.99
C VAL A 60 16.89 31.65 35.66
N SER A 61 17.94 32.41 35.39
CA SER A 61 18.15 33.14 34.14
C SER A 61 19.67 33.43 33.98
N ASP A 62 20.10 33.94 32.82
CA ASP A 62 21.48 34.38 32.60
C ASP A 62 21.96 35.38 33.65
N GLY A 63 21.05 36.25 34.11
CA GLY A 63 21.35 37.26 35.14
C GLY A 63 21.21 36.77 36.59
N LEU A 64 20.59 35.62 36.79
CA LEU A 64 20.36 34.98 38.08
C LEU A 64 20.47 33.44 37.92
N PRO A 65 21.67 32.90 37.76
CA PRO A 65 21.86 31.47 37.55
C PRO A 65 21.53 30.67 38.82
N GLY A 66 21.08 29.41 38.60
CA GLY A 66 20.91 28.42 39.65
C GLY A 66 22.14 27.49 39.75
N TYR A 67 22.44 27.01 40.97
CA TYR A 67 23.57 26.10 41.20
C TYR A 67 23.05 24.76 41.69
N LEU A 68 23.44 23.68 41.00
CA LEU A 68 23.04 22.31 41.37
C LEU A 68 24.30 21.46 41.65
N GLN A 69 24.19 20.59 42.66
CA GLN A 69 25.23 19.67 43.02
C GLN A 69 25.25 18.49 42.05
N LEU A 70 26.36 18.29 41.35
CA LEU A 70 26.57 17.11 40.50
C LEU A 70 26.82 15.88 41.37
N THR A 71 25.90 14.95 41.42
CA THR A 71 25.97 13.76 42.29
C THR A 71 26.31 12.46 41.56
N GLY A 72 26.45 12.51 40.22
CA GLY A 72 26.80 11.35 39.42
C GLY A 72 26.61 11.55 37.92
N ALA A 73 26.74 10.47 37.18
CA ALA A 73 26.48 10.39 35.75
C ALA A 73 25.80 9.09 35.39
N VAL A 74 24.82 9.16 34.48
CA VAL A 74 24.26 7.98 33.79
C VAL A 74 25.21 7.67 32.62
N LEU A 75 25.78 6.49 32.60
CA LEU A 75 26.66 6.04 31.55
C LEU A 75 25.88 5.33 30.45
N MET A 76 26.19 5.63 29.18
CA MET A 76 25.80 4.79 28.05
C MET A 76 26.69 3.56 28.03
N GLY A 77 26.13 2.40 28.35
CA GLY A 77 26.83 1.12 28.34
C GLY A 77 25.83 -0.02 28.45
N PRO A 78 26.27 -1.28 28.41
CA PRO A 78 25.35 -2.38 28.69
C PRO A 78 24.82 -2.21 30.10
N VAL A 79 23.72 -1.50 30.23
CA VAL A 79 22.91 -1.50 31.45
C VAL A 79 22.55 -2.97 31.64
N VAL A 80 22.89 -3.52 32.79
CA VAL A 80 22.43 -4.87 33.15
C VAL A 80 20.90 -4.82 33.02
N ILE A 81 20.38 -5.57 32.06
CA ILE A 81 18.96 -5.58 31.71
C ILE A 81 18.14 -5.69 33.00
N GLY A 82 17.26 -4.71 33.25
CA GLY A 82 16.38 -4.68 34.40
C GLY A 82 16.89 -3.90 35.62
N THR A 83 18.00 -3.15 35.52
CA THR A 83 18.42 -2.24 36.61
C THR A 83 18.11 -0.79 36.27
N GLU A 84 17.26 -0.15 37.07
CA GLU A 84 17.17 1.31 37.08
C GLU A 84 18.53 1.90 37.51
N PRO A 85 18.90 3.12 37.06
CA PRO A 85 20.08 3.80 37.56
C PRO A 85 20.01 3.85 39.10
N ALA A 86 21.04 3.33 39.79
CA ALA A 86 21.10 3.33 41.25
C ALA A 86 21.20 4.75 41.86
N ILE A 87 21.18 5.77 40.99
CA ILE A 87 21.29 7.17 41.34
C ILE A 87 19.89 7.80 41.43
N THR A 88 19.65 8.50 42.54
CA THR A 88 18.42 9.26 42.77
C THR A 88 18.74 10.76 42.79
N VAL A 89 18.03 11.54 41.99
CA VAL A 89 18.15 13.02 41.98
C VAL A 89 17.38 13.57 43.19
N ARG A 90 18.10 14.18 44.13
CA ARG A 90 17.55 14.86 45.31
C ARG A 90 17.35 16.35 45.03
N PRO A 91 16.58 17.09 45.85
CA PRO A 91 16.48 18.54 45.75
C PRO A 91 17.88 19.20 45.72
N GLY A 92 18.09 20.11 44.78
CA GLY A 92 19.33 20.81 44.56
C GLY A 92 20.45 19.97 43.91
N ALA A 93 20.14 18.76 43.44
CA ALA A 93 21.11 17.89 42.78
C ALA A 93 20.85 17.76 41.27
N ALA A 94 21.89 17.40 40.55
CA ALA A 94 21.85 17.09 39.13
C ALA A 94 22.66 15.81 38.84
N VAL A 95 22.29 15.08 37.78
CA VAL A 95 23.00 13.89 37.30
C VAL A 95 23.30 14.08 35.82
N SER A 96 24.58 13.93 35.43
CA SER A 96 24.97 14.01 34.02
C SER A 96 24.29 12.93 33.20
N MET A 97 23.73 13.30 32.05
CA MET A 97 22.78 12.49 31.29
C MET A 97 23.14 12.55 29.80
N PRO A 98 23.43 11.44 29.13
CA PRO A 98 23.52 11.39 27.69
C PRO A 98 22.16 11.21 27.05
N THR A 99 22.01 11.62 25.82
CA THR A 99 20.84 11.31 24.98
C THR A 99 20.56 9.82 25.00
N GLY A 100 19.29 9.44 25.20
CA GLY A 100 18.85 8.05 25.31
C GLY A 100 19.06 7.39 26.67
N GLY A 101 19.75 8.08 27.59
CA GLY A 101 19.96 7.57 28.96
C GLY A 101 18.65 7.44 29.74
N VAL A 102 18.53 6.41 30.59
CA VAL A 102 17.36 6.17 31.47
C VAL A 102 17.26 7.30 32.48
N LEU A 103 16.11 7.95 32.60
CA LEU A 103 15.88 9.02 33.55
C LEU A 103 15.99 8.47 34.98
N PRO A 104 16.90 8.99 35.84
CA PRO A 104 17.05 8.52 37.22
C PRO A 104 15.84 8.90 38.06
N SER A 105 15.55 8.07 39.07
CA SER A 105 14.50 8.35 40.04
C SER A 105 14.68 9.72 40.69
N GLY A 106 13.56 10.44 40.86
CA GLY A 106 13.55 11.80 41.43
C GLY A 106 13.77 12.92 40.45
N ALA A 107 14.26 12.64 39.20
CA ALA A 107 14.29 13.61 38.12
C ALA A 107 12.95 13.59 37.36
N ASP A 108 12.55 14.75 36.86
CA ASP A 108 11.37 14.93 36.00
C ASP A 108 11.65 15.79 34.75
N ALA A 109 12.90 16.26 34.56
CA ALA A 109 13.35 17.00 33.40
C ALA A 109 14.84 16.82 33.15
N VAL A 110 15.30 17.22 31.96
CA VAL A 110 16.72 17.29 31.58
C VAL A 110 17.02 18.70 31.06
N VAL A 111 17.97 19.38 31.73
CA VAL A 111 18.53 20.64 31.22
C VAL A 111 19.57 20.30 30.17
N MET A 112 19.47 20.90 28.98
CA MET A 112 20.46 20.72 27.92
C MET A 112 21.84 21.25 28.33
N ILE A 113 22.89 20.59 27.89
CA ILE A 113 24.26 20.96 28.23
C ILE A 113 24.59 22.41 27.83
N GLU A 114 24.00 22.92 26.78
CA GLU A 114 24.18 24.29 26.25
C GLU A 114 23.69 25.37 27.23
N TYR A 115 22.81 25.02 28.17
CA TYR A 115 22.30 25.95 29.21
C TYR A 115 22.91 25.71 30.57
N THR A 116 24.09 25.06 30.58
CA THR A 116 24.82 24.73 31.81
C THR A 116 26.29 25.00 31.69
N GLN A 117 26.96 25.30 32.81
CA GLN A 117 28.40 25.40 32.91
C GLN A 117 28.88 24.76 34.20
N GLN A 118 29.97 24.02 34.15
CA GLN A 118 30.61 23.53 35.35
C GLN A 118 31.50 24.64 35.92
N VAL A 119 31.09 25.20 37.08
CA VAL A 119 31.78 26.35 37.70
C VAL A 119 32.82 25.96 38.73
N MET A 120 32.65 24.78 39.37
CA MET A 120 33.62 24.17 40.26
C MET A 120 33.43 22.66 40.29
N ALA A 121 34.39 21.94 40.89
CA ALA A 121 34.30 20.48 40.99
C ALA A 121 32.99 20.07 41.68
N GLY A 122 32.14 19.31 40.96
CA GLY A 122 30.89 18.80 41.48
C GLY A 122 29.73 19.80 41.54
N THR A 123 29.83 20.99 40.89
CA THR A 123 28.74 21.97 40.82
C THR A 123 28.53 22.46 39.39
N ILE A 124 27.29 22.42 38.92
CA ILE A 124 26.91 23.02 37.66
C ILE A 124 26.08 24.28 37.89
N GLU A 125 26.30 25.24 37.05
CA GLU A 125 25.47 26.45 36.89
C GLU A 125 24.42 26.17 35.82
N VAL A 126 23.17 26.57 36.06
CA VAL A 126 22.05 26.47 35.14
C VAL A 126 21.53 27.86 34.90
N VAL A 127 21.42 28.26 33.61
CA VAL A 127 20.98 29.61 33.21
C VAL A 127 19.60 29.65 32.61
N ARG A 128 18.99 28.49 32.38
CA ARG A 128 17.63 28.38 31.82
C ARG A 128 16.77 27.42 32.64
N PRO A 129 15.55 27.86 33.03
CA PRO A 129 14.60 26.96 33.71
C PRO A 129 14.03 25.94 32.71
N VAL A 130 13.67 24.76 33.21
CA VAL A 130 12.99 23.72 32.47
C VAL A 130 11.64 23.39 33.10
N ALA A 131 10.68 23.01 32.26
CA ALA A 131 9.40 22.50 32.71
C ALA A 131 9.47 20.99 33.04
N PRO A 132 8.59 20.45 33.90
CA PRO A 132 8.44 19.02 34.06
C PRO A 132 8.19 18.32 32.72
N GLY A 133 8.95 17.27 32.40
CA GLY A 133 8.92 16.56 31.13
C GLY A 133 9.80 17.18 30.03
N GLU A 134 10.37 18.36 30.21
CA GLU A 134 11.26 18.94 29.20
C GLU A 134 12.54 18.12 29.06
N GLY A 135 12.93 17.83 27.82
CA GLY A 135 14.11 17.00 27.52
C GLY A 135 13.91 15.49 27.79
N VAL A 136 12.68 15.03 28.04
CA VAL A 136 12.36 13.64 28.41
C VAL A 136 11.28 13.10 27.48
N VAL A 137 11.48 11.87 26.98
CA VAL A 137 10.40 11.00 26.48
C VAL A 137 9.97 10.09 27.64
N ARG A 138 8.70 10.09 27.94
CA ARG A 138 8.15 9.25 29.02
C ARG A 138 8.03 7.79 28.58
N ALA A 139 7.96 6.89 29.55
CA ALA A 139 7.51 5.54 29.26
C ALA A 139 6.11 5.60 28.61
N ASP A 140 5.84 4.70 27.65
CA ASP A 140 4.58 4.57 26.91
C ASP A 140 4.14 5.76 26.04
N GLU A 141 4.97 6.78 25.89
CA GLU A 141 4.61 7.99 25.14
C GLU A 141 4.36 7.73 23.65
N ASP A 142 5.08 6.78 23.05
CA ASP A 142 4.93 6.37 21.65
C ASP A 142 3.82 5.31 21.50
N ALA A 143 3.78 4.33 22.41
CA ALA A 143 2.71 3.34 22.49
C ALA A 143 2.58 2.74 23.89
N ALA A 144 1.40 2.82 24.47
CA ALA A 144 1.05 2.08 25.70
C ALA A 144 0.83 0.60 25.39
N PRO A 145 1.00 -0.31 26.38
CA PRO A 145 0.67 -1.72 26.21
C PRO A 145 -0.78 -1.89 25.71
N GLY A 146 -0.97 -2.71 24.67
CA GLY A 146 -2.26 -2.91 24.02
C GLY A 146 -2.67 -1.84 23.01
N ALA A 147 -1.93 -0.74 22.87
CA ALA A 147 -2.19 0.27 21.84
C ALA A 147 -2.05 -0.33 20.43
N GLY A 148 -2.93 0.09 19.50
CA GLY A 148 -2.87 -0.34 18.11
C GLY A 148 -1.65 0.23 17.39
N LEU A 149 -0.78 -0.65 16.88
CA LEU A 149 0.40 -0.27 16.11
C LEU A 149 0.11 -0.21 14.61
N VAL A 150 -0.56 -1.24 14.10
CA VAL A 150 -0.88 -1.37 12.68
C VAL A 150 -2.31 -1.93 12.53
N PRO A 151 -3.17 -1.28 11.71
CA PRO A 151 -4.50 -1.80 11.44
C PRO A 151 -4.47 -3.02 10.51
N ALA A 152 -5.49 -3.86 10.57
CA ALA A 152 -5.74 -4.87 9.54
C ALA A 152 -6.16 -4.21 8.22
N GLY A 153 -5.95 -4.91 7.10
CA GLY A 153 -6.47 -4.50 5.79
C GLY A 153 -5.70 -3.38 5.09
N ARG A 154 -4.65 -2.85 5.68
CA ARG A 154 -3.74 -1.86 5.05
C ARG A 154 -2.38 -2.51 4.79
N PRO A 155 -1.84 -2.43 3.55
CA PRO A 155 -0.50 -2.93 3.28
C PRO A 155 0.57 -2.32 4.20
N LEU A 156 1.47 -3.14 4.72
CA LEU A 156 2.57 -2.73 5.58
C LEU A 156 3.57 -1.87 4.82
N ARG A 157 3.97 -0.76 5.43
CA ARG A 157 4.97 0.19 4.93
C ARG A 157 6.25 0.04 5.74
N ALA A 158 7.35 0.60 5.25
CA ALA A 158 8.65 0.56 5.95
C ALA A 158 8.57 1.11 7.39
N GLN A 159 7.85 2.23 7.59
CA GLN A 159 7.65 2.82 8.93
C GLN A 159 6.80 1.92 9.85
N ASP A 160 5.87 1.14 9.31
CA ASP A 160 5.09 0.17 10.09
C ASP A 160 6.00 -0.96 10.58
N LEU A 161 6.92 -1.43 9.72
CA LEU A 161 7.90 -2.46 10.11
C LEU A 161 8.86 -1.94 11.19
N ALA A 162 9.28 -0.66 11.11
CA ALA A 162 10.12 -0.05 12.13
C ALA A 162 9.40 0.01 13.49
N MET A 163 8.13 0.43 13.52
CA MET A 163 7.31 0.47 14.72
C MET A 163 7.13 -0.92 15.33
N LEU A 164 6.80 -1.92 14.50
CA LEU A 164 6.65 -3.31 14.93
C LEU A 164 7.95 -3.87 15.53
N ALA A 165 9.08 -3.61 14.86
CA ALA A 165 10.40 -4.03 15.35
C ALA A 165 10.74 -3.36 16.69
N ALA A 166 10.49 -2.05 16.82
CA ALA A 166 10.71 -1.32 18.08
C ALA A 166 9.85 -1.85 19.23
N ALA A 167 8.63 -2.31 18.92
CA ALA A 167 7.73 -2.95 19.88
C ALA A 167 8.06 -4.42 20.15
N GLY A 168 9.11 -5.00 19.56
CA GLY A 168 9.51 -6.40 19.73
C GLY A 168 8.64 -7.41 18.97
N VAL A 169 7.78 -6.95 18.05
CA VAL A 169 6.97 -7.82 17.20
C VAL A 169 7.84 -8.27 16.02
N THR A 170 8.17 -9.55 15.94
CA THR A 170 9.05 -10.12 14.90
C THR A 170 8.31 -10.86 13.81
N THR A 171 7.03 -11.19 14.04
CA THR A 171 6.17 -11.94 13.11
C THR A 171 4.77 -11.34 13.13
N VAL A 172 4.18 -11.19 11.95
CA VAL A 172 2.83 -10.61 11.77
C VAL A 172 1.94 -11.61 11.02
N PRO A 173 0.70 -11.84 11.46
CA PRO A 173 -0.28 -12.59 10.68
C PRO A 173 -0.71 -11.74 9.49
N VAL A 174 -0.41 -12.19 8.28
CA VAL A 174 -0.77 -11.49 7.03
C VAL A 174 -1.63 -12.39 6.15
N HIS A 175 -2.46 -11.81 5.30
CA HIS A 175 -3.14 -12.57 4.26
C HIS A 175 -2.14 -13.20 3.30
N ALA A 176 -2.33 -14.46 2.91
CA ALA A 176 -1.58 -15.09 1.83
C ALA A 176 -1.79 -14.32 0.52
N ARG A 177 -0.81 -14.37 -0.39
CA ARG A 177 -0.96 -13.72 -1.70
C ARG A 177 -2.05 -14.42 -2.50
N PRO A 178 -3.02 -13.69 -3.09
CA PRO A 178 -4.04 -14.30 -3.94
C PRO A 178 -3.40 -14.97 -5.15
N ARG A 179 -3.72 -16.21 -5.40
CA ARG A 179 -3.33 -16.94 -6.61
C ARG A 179 -4.29 -16.59 -7.74
N VAL A 180 -3.77 -15.86 -8.72
CA VAL A 180 -4.57 -15.34 -9.85
C VAL A 180 -4.20 -16.08 -11.12
N THR A 181 -5.08 -16.97 -11.59
CA THR A 181 -4.84 -17.70 -12.83
C THR A 181 -5.27 -16.87 -14.02
N VAL A 182 -4.33 -16.66 -14.96
CA VAL A 182 -4.54 -15.84 -16.17
C VAL A 182 -4.57 -16.75 -17.39
N PHE A 183 -5.71 -16.77 -18.09
CA PHE A 183 -5.92 -17.47 -19.35
C PHE A 183 -5.98 -16.48 -20.51
N SER A 184 -5.40 -16.88 -21.64
CA SER A 184 -5.68 -16.26 -22.92
C SER A 184 -6.47 -17.21 -23.79
N THR A 185 -7.42 -16.70 -24.59
CA THR A 185 -8.18 -17.49 -25.56
C THR A 185 -8.03 -16.89 -26.94
N GLY A 186 -8.04 -17.74 -27.94
CA GLY A 186 -7.98 -17.35 -29.35
C GLY A 186 -7.08 -18.26 -30.16
N ASP A 187 -7.59 -18.78 -31.27
CA ASP A 187 -6.81 -19.62 -32.19
C ASP A 187 -5.67 -18.82 -32.90
N GLU A 188 -5.80 -17.51 -32.93
CA GLU A 188 -4.79 -16.59 -33.43
C GLU A 188 -3.64 -16.35 -32.42
N VAL A 189 -3.85 -16.64 -31.13
CA VAL A 189 -2.90 -16.32 -30.06
C VAL A 189 -1.82 -17.40 -29.99
N VAL A 190 -0.56 -16.95 -29.97
CA VAL A 190 0.60 -17.83 -29.81
C VAL A 190 1.50 -17.36 -28.68
N PRO A 191 2.33 -18.24 -28.10
CA PRO A 191 3.26 -17.84 -27.04
C PRO A 191 4.17 -16.68 -27.47
N PRO A 192 4.59 -15.81 -26.54
CA PRO A 192 5.51 -14.69 -26.86
C PRO A 192 6.83 -15.12 -27.50
N GLU A 193 7.29 -16.33 -27.21
CA GLU A 193 8.55 -16.94 -27.68
C GLU A 193 8.45 -17.43 -29.14
N ALA A 194 7.27 -17.44 -29.76
CA ALA A 194 7.10 -17.88 -31.13
C ALA A 194 8.03 -17.08 -32.08
N VAL A 195 8.98 -17.75 -32.70
CA VAL A 195 10.01 -17.10 -33.53
C VAL A 195 9.38 -16.48 -34.79
N THR A 196 8.49 -17.22 -35.44
CA THR A 196 7.81 -16.79 -36.67
C THR A 196 6.30 -16.80 -36.47
N LEU A 197 5.62 -15.82 -37.04
CA LEU A 197 4.16 -15.75 -37.05
C LEU A 197 3.63 -16.07 -38.45
N ARG A 198 2.60 -16.88 -38.50
CA ARG A 198 1.79 -17.02 -39.69
C ARG A 198 0.85 -15.79 -39.82
N PRO A 199 0.41 -15.42 -41.04
CA PRO A 199 -0.61 -14.41 -41.21
C PRO A 199 -1.83 -14.67 -40.32
N GLY A 200 -2.28 -13.68 -39.57
CA GLY A 200 -3.39 -13.77 -38.60
C GLY A 200 -2.97 -14.14 -37.18
N GLN A 201 -1.76 -14.63 -36.95
CA GLN A 201 -1.28 -14.92 -35.58
C GLN A 201 -0.75 -13.69 -34.89
N VAL A 202 -0.98 -13.63 -33.56
CA VAL A 202 -0.48 -12.58 -32.66
C VAL A 202 0.16 -13.21 -31.42
N ARG A 203 1.23 -12.60 -30.89
CA ARG A 203 1.84 -13.05 -29.65
C ARG A 203 0.98 -12.62 -28.45
N ASP A 204 0.91 -13.49 -27.46
CA ASP A 204 0.19 -13.23 -26.21
C ASP A 204 0.89 -12.15 -25.35
N ALA A 205 0.65 -10.90 -25.66
CA ALA A 205 1.14 -9.78 -24.88
C ALA A 205 0.27 -9.51 -23.63
N SER A 206 -1.00 -9.93 -23.70
CA SER A 206 -1.95 -9.68 -22.59
C SER A 206 -1.61 -10.48 -21.35
N ALA A 207 -1.33 -11.77 -21.46
CA ALA A 207 -0.99 -12.62 -20.33
C ALA A 207 0.26 -12.12 -19.60
N VAL A 208 1.30 -11.70 -20.35
CA VAL A 208 2.54 -11.16 -19.77
C VAL A 208 2.27 -9.91 -18.95
N ALA A 209 1.54 -8.96 -19.52
CA ALA A 209 1.23 -7.70 -18.85
C ALA A 209 0.25 -7.89 -17.66
N LEU A 210 -0.76 -8.75 -17.81
CA LEU A 210 -1.69 -9.07 -16.73
C LEU A 210 -0.99 -9.76 -15.56
N ALA A 211 -0.06 -10.68 -15.83
CA ALA A 211 0.74 -11.34 -14.78
C ALA A 211 1.59 -10.31 -14.00
N ALA A 212 2.21 -9.35 -14.69
CA ALA A 212 2.94 -8.26 -14.05
C ALA A 212 2.01 -7.39 -13.18
N MET A 213 0.84 -7.01 -13.68
CA MET A 213 -0.14 -6.22 -12.93
C MET A 213 -0.70 -6.97 -11.71
N VAL A 214 -0.87 -8.30 -11.80
CA VAL A 214 -1.24 -9.14 -10.65
C VAL A 214 -0.15 -9.08 -9.58
N ALA A 215 1.12 -9.22 -9.96
CA ALA A 215 2.25 -9.15 -9.02
C ALA A 215 2.35 -7.76 -8.35
N GLU A 216 2.20 -6.68 -9.12
CA GLU A 216 2.16 -5.29 -8.60
C GLU A 216 0.98 -5.07 -7.64
N ALA A 217 -0.15 -5.72 -7.88
CA ALA A 217 -1.31 -5.67 -6.99
C ALA A 217 -1.13 -6.47 -5.69
N GLY A 218 -0.04 -7.24 -5.56
CA GLY A 218 0.27 -8.09 -4.40
C GLY A 218 -0.22 -9.54 -4.53
N GLY A 219 -0.69 -9.95 -5.72
CA GLY A 219 -1.07 -11.32 -6.02
C GLY A 219 0.10 -12.18 -6.49
N GLU A 220 -0.17 -13.47 -6.65
CA GLU A 220 0.71 -14.48 -7.27
C GLU A 220 0.12 -14.85 -8.64
N PRO A 221 0.74 -14.42 -9.76
CA PRO A 221 0.24 -14.79 -11.07
C PRO A 221 0.51 -16.28 -11.37
N VAL A 222 -0.53 -16.98 -11.80
CA VAL A 222 -0.47 -18.39 -12.21
C VAL A 222 -0.78 -18.45 -13.71
N PRO A 223 0.14 -18.98 -14.54
CA PRO A 223 -0.15 -19.14 -15.96
C PRO A 223 -1.26 -20.17 -16.19
N GLY A 224 -2.37 -19.74 -16.79
CA GLY A 224 -3.46 -20.62 -17.23
C GLY A 224 -3.21 -21.19 -18.63
N GLY A 225 -2.34 -20.54 -19.41
CA GLY A 225 -2.03 -20.89 -20.79
C GLY A 225 -2.97 -20.29 -21.81
N ILE A 226 -2.75 -20.66 -23.07
CA ILE A 226 -3.57 -20.27 -24.22
C ILE A 226 -4.57 -21.40 -24.49
N VAL A 227 -5.85 -21.07 -24.46
CA VAL A 227 -6.94 -22.03 -24.67
C VAL A 227 -7.55 -21.79 -26.06
N PRO A 228 -7.77 -22.83 -26.87
CA PRO A 228 -8.47 -22.72 -28.15
C PRO A 228 -9.86 -22.12 -28.00
N ASP A 229 -10.37 -21.51 -29.08
CA ASP A 229 -11.72 -20.96 -29.14
C ASP A 229 -12.81 -22.07 -29.23
N GLU A 230 -12.68 -23.04 -28.32
CA GLU A 230 -13.62 -24.17 -28.16
C GLU A 230 -14.25 -24.13 -26.76
N PRO A 231 -15.58 -24.06 -26.64
CA PRO A 231 -16.27 -23.95 -25.35
C PRO A 231 -15.94 -25.08 -24.37
N TYR A 232 -15.78 -26.32 -24.86
CA TYR A 232 -15.42 -27.45 -24.01
C TYR A 232 -13.97 -27.39 -23.48
N ALA A 233 -13.05 -26.91 -24.31
CA ALA A 233 -11.66 -26.73 -23.91
C ALA A 233 -11.55 -25.62 -22.82
N LEU A 234 -12.23 -24.51 -23.03
CA LEU A 234 -12.29 -23.42 -22.06
C LEU A 234 -12.96 -23.88 -20.75
N GLU A 235 -14.09 -24.58 -20.82
CA GLU A 235 -14.76 -25.07 -19.62
C GLU A 235 -13.88 -26.04 -18.83
N ALA A 236 -13.21 -26.97 -19.49
CA ALA A 236 -12.31 -27.91 -18.85
C ALA A 236 -11.12 -27.20 -18.18
N ALA A 237 -10.50 -26.22 -18.85
CA ALA A 237 -9.40 -25.45 -18.32
C ALA A 237 -9.81 -24.65 -17.07
N LEU A 238 -10.95 -23.95 -17.12
CA LEU A 238 -11.45 -23.16 -16.01
C LEU A 238 -11.87 -24.03 -14.80
N ARG A 239 -12.56 -25.16 -15.03
CA ARG A 239 -12.90 -26.12 -13.97
C ARG A 239 -11.66 -26.70 -13.28
N GLY A 240 -10.60 -26.97 -14.04
CA GLY A 240 -9.35 -27.45 -13.50
C GLY A 240 -8.63 -26.41 -12.64
N ALA A 241 -8.76 -25.12 -12.98
CA ALA A 241 -8.12 -24.03 -12.26
C ALA A 241 -8.87 -23.57 -11.01
N LEU A 242 -10.22 -23.67 -10.98
CA LEU A 242 -11.05 -23.16 -9.89
C LEU A 242 -10.58 -23.56 -8.48
N PRO A 243 -10.26 -24.85 -8.19
CA PRO A 243 -9.86 -25.25 -6.84
C PRO A 243 -8.54 -24.65 -6.36
N ALA A 244 -7.66 -24.25 -7.29
CA ALA A 244 -6.32 -23.75 -7.01
C ALA A 244 -6.19 -22.23 -7.17
N SER A 245 -7.29 -21.54 -7.53
CA SER A 245 -7.30 -20.10 -7.81
C SER A 245 -8.08 -19.33 -6.75
N ASP A 246 -7.61 -18.15 -6.45
CA ASP A 246 -8.35 -17.16 -5.63
C ASP A 246 -9.04 -16.12 -6.52
N LEU A 247 -8.62 -16.00 -7.77
CA LEU A 247 -9.20 -15.19 -8.83
C LEU A 247 -8.82 -15.80 -10.18
N ILE A 248 -9.75 -15.80 -11.14
CA ILE A 248 -9.46 -16.20 -12.54
C ILE A 248 -9.65 -14.99 -13.45
N VAL A 249 -8.69 -14.79 -14.35
CA VAL A 249 -8.72 -13.77 -15.39
C VAL A 249 -8.69 -14.44 -16.75
N ILE A 250 -9.61 -14.06 -17.62
CA ILE A 250 -9.71 -14.58 -18.99
C ILE A 250 -9.54 -13.40 -19.93
N SER A 251 -8.46 -13.39 -20.73
CA SER A 251 -8.31 -12.46 -21.85
C SER A 251 -8.87 -13.15 -23.09
N ALA A 252 -10.10 -12.82 -23.47
CA ALA A 252 -10.81 -13.47 -24.57
C ALA A 252 -10.48 -12.83 -25.92
N GLY A 253 -10.47 -13.64 -26.99
CA GLY A 253 -10.29 -13.20 -28.36
C GLY A 253 -11.31 -12.12 -28.79
N SER A 254 -11.00 -11.41 -29.88
CA SER A 254 -11.74 -10.21 -30.28
C SER A 254 -13.01 -10.51 -31.11
N SER A 255 -13.30 -11.77 -31.41
CA SER A 255 -14.44 -12.12 -32.27
C SER A 255 -15.78 -12.00 -31.56
N VAL A 256 -16.84 -11.64 -32.30
CA VAL A 256 -18.19 -11.44 -31.74
C VAL A 256 -18.78 -12.74 -31.22
N GLY A 257 -18.39 -13.90 -31.80
CA GLY A 257 -18.88 -15.23 -31.40
C GLY A 257 -18.27 -15.73 -30.08
N THR A 258 -16.96 -15.54 -29.86
CA THR A 258 -16.23 -16.05 -28.69
C THR A 258 -16.67 -15.41 -27.36
N ARG A 259 -17.26 -14.22 -27.38
CA ARG A 259 -17.77 -13.54 -26.17
C ARG A 259 -19.01 -14.20 -25.60
N ASP A 260 -19.94 -14.61 -26.48
CA ASP A 260 -21.15 -15.32 -26.06
C ASP A 260 -20.81 -16.71 -25.55
N GLU A 261 -19.77 -17.35 -26.12
CA GLU A 261 -19.26 -18.64 -25.70
C GLU A 261 -18.59 -18.60 -24.33
N THR A 262 -17.72 -17.60 -24.06
CA THR A 262 -17.10 -17.40 -22.74
C THR A 262 -18.17 -17.18 -21.66
N ALA A 263 -19.18 -16.34 -21.91
CA ALA A 263 -20.26 -16.13 -20.98
C ALA A 263 -21.11 -17.41 -20.78
N GLY A 264 -21.31 -18.20 -21.85
CA GLY A 264 -21.97 -19.51 -21.78
C GLY A 264 -21.20 -20.51 -20.90
N VAL A 265 -19.89 -20.56 -21.05
CA VAL A 265 -18.99 -21.40 -20.22
C VAL A 265 -19.05 -20.96 -18.76
N VAL A 266 -18.86 -19.67 -18.48
CA VAL A 266 -18.86 -19.12 -17.10
C VAL A 266 -20.16 -19.40 -16.36
N ARG A 267 -21.32 -19.35 -17.04
CA ARG A 267 -22.62 -19.73 -16.43
C ARG A 267 -22.68 -21.18 -15.95
N ARG A 268 -21.88 -22.08 -16.53
CA ARG A 268 -21.86 -23.50 -16.17
C ARG A 268 -20.82 -23.86 -15.10
N LEU A 269 -19.98 -22.89 -14.69
CA LEU A 269 -18.88 -23.17 -13.74
C LEU A 269 -19.33 -23.24 -12.28
N GLY A 270 -20.49 -22.71 -11.94
CA GLY A 270 -21.03 -22.76 -10.57
C GLY A 270 -21.75 -21.47 -10.16
N PRO A 271 -22.50 -21.52 -9.06
CA PRO A 271 -23.21 -20.36 -8.53
C PRO A 271 -22.25 -19.35 -7.86
N PRO A 272 -22.65 -18.06 -7.73
CA PRO A 272 -23.86 -17.45 -8.27
C PRO A 272 -23.82 -17.19 -9.78
N GLY A 273 -22.65 -17.33 -10.44
CA GLY A 273 -22.47 -17.15 -11.86
C GLY A 273 -22.17 -15.70 -12.26
N ILE A 274 -22.67 -15.26 -13.41
CA ILE A 274 -22.36 -13.95 -13.98
C ILE A 274 -23.08 -12.84 -13.20
N TRP A 275 -22.28 -11.90 -12.67
CA TRP A 275 -22.77 -10.66 -12.05
C TRP A 275 -23.14 -9.62 -13.10
N CYS A 276 -22.23 -9.34 -14.05
CA CYS A 276 -22.52 -8.48 -15.18
C CYS A 276 -21.77 -8.91 -16.44
N HIS A 277 -22.36 -8.63 -17.59
CA HIS A 277 -21.78 -8.86 -18.90
C HIS A 277 -21.96 -7.59 -19.76
N GLY A 278 -20.87 -6.88 -19.94
CA GLY A 278 -20.84 -5.54 -20.51
C GLY A 278 -20.92 -4.44 -19.46
N ILE A 279 -19.99 -3.51 -19.54
CA ILE A 279 -19.91 -2.33 -18.67
C ILE A 279 -19.84 -1.05 -19.50
N ALA A 280 -20.37 0.05 -18.97
CA ALA A 280 -20.38 1.34 -19.64
C ALA A 280 -19.02 2.04 -19.53
N ILE A 281 -17.99 1.49 -20.19
CA ILE A 281 -16.62 2.03 -20.22
C ILE A 281 -16.03 2.02 -21.63
N ARG A 282 -15.13 2.95 -21.89
CA ARG A 282 -14.31 3.00 -23.11
C ARG A 282 -12.85 3.31 -22.76
N PRO A 283 -11.90 2.44 -23.17
CA PRO A 283 -12.10 1.13 -23.77
C PRO A 283 -12.57 0.09 -22.76
N GLY A 284 -13.19 -1.01 -23.20
CA GLY A 284 -13.45 -2.13 -22.30
C GLY A 284 -14.90 -2.57 -22.15
N LYS A 285 -15.84 -2.05 -22.98
CA LYS A 285 -17.26 -2.38 -22.91
C LYS A 285 -17.58 -3.89 -22.72
N PRO A 286 -16.98 -4.85 -23.44
CA PRO A 286 -17.34 -6.27 -23.33
C PRO A 286 -16.69 -7.00 -22.15
N THR A 287 -16.59 -6.36 -21.01
CA THR A 287 -16.07 -6.97 -19.78
C THR A 287 -17.14 -7.80 -19.09
N LEU A 288 -16.75 -8.97 -18.58
CA LEU A 288 -17.59 -9.87 -17.79
C LEU A 288 -17.05 -9.95 -16.36
N LEU A 289 -17.94 -9.84 -15.38
CA LEU A 289 -17.66 -10.12 -13.97
C LEU A 289 -18.57 -11.26 -13.51
N ALA A 290 -17.99 -12.25 -12.84
CA ALA A 290 -18.69 -13.42 -12.33
C ALA A 290 -18.05 -13.90 -11.02
N GLU A 291 -18.80 -14.73 -10.30
CA GLU A 291 -18.30 -15.54 -9.21
C GLU A 291 -18.77 -16.97 -9.42
N CYS A 292 -17.84 -17.93 -9.40
CA CYS A 292 -18.11 -19.33 -9.65
C CYS A 292 -17.60 -20.15 -8.46
N ASP A 293 -18.51 -20.76 -7.71
CA ASP A 293 -18.21 -21.53 -6.50
C ASP A 293 -17.29 -20.75 -5.52
N GLY A 294 -17.59 -19.46 -5.33
CA GLY A 294 -16.85 -18.57 -4.45
C GLY A 294 -15.53 -18.02 -5.03
N VAL A 295 -15.17 -18.34 -6.28
CA VAL A 295 -14.00 -17.79 -6.96
C VAL A 295 -14.44 -16.68 -7.93
N PRO A 296 -13.95 -15.44 -7.77
CA PRO A 296 -14.21 -14.38 -8.73
C PRO A 296 -13.61 -14.70 -10.09
N VAL A 297 -14.32 -14.34 -11.16
CA VAL A 297 -13.89 -14.52 -12.55
C VAL A 297 -14.06 -13.20 -13.30
N ILE A 298 -13.01 -12.74 -13.97
CA ILE A 298 -13.02 -11.56 -14.83
C ILE A 298 -12.78 -11.99 -16.28
N GLY A 299 -13.74 -11.73 -17.15
CA GLY A 299 -13.56 -11.81 -18.60
C GLY A 299 -13.18 -10.44 -19.16
N LEU A 300 -12.00 -10.32 -19.72
CA LEU A 300 -11.45 -9.09 -20.30
C LEU A 300 -11.64 -9.06 -21.82
N PRO A 301 -11.70 -7.84 -22.42
CA PRO A 301 -11.68 -7.70 -23.88
C PRO A 301 -10.42 -8.30 -24.50
N GLY A 302 -10.52 -8.89 -25.69
CA GLY A 302 -9.38 -9.44 -26.43
C GLY A 302 -8.37 -8.37 -26.93
N ASN A 303 -8.79 -7.13 -27.12
CA ASN A 303 -7.87 -6.03 -27.45
C ASN A 303 -6.95 -5.71 -26.26
N PRO A 304 -5.61 -5.83 -26.38
CA PRO A 304 -4.69 -5.78 -25.21
C PRO A 304 -4.81 -4.45 -24.43
N ARG A 305 -4.86 -3.30 -25.11
CA ARG A 305 -5.04 -2.01 -24.42
C ARG A 305 -6.32 -1.98 -23.59
N SER A 306 -7.42 -2.51 -24.13
CA SER A 306 -8.69 -2.57 -23.40
C SER A 306 -8.61 -3.49 -22.19
N ALA A 307 -7.99 -4.66 -22.35
CA ALA A 307 -7.79 -5.62 -21.27
C ALA A 307 -7.00 -5.00 -20.11
N LEU A 308 -5.88 -4.34 -20.41
CA LEU A 308 -5.01 -3.74 -19.39
C LEU A 308 -5.68 -2.56 -18.68
N VAL A 309 -6.40 -1.69 -19.42
CA VAL A 309 -7.15 -0.59 -18.81
C VAL A 309 -8.24 -1.10 -17.89
N VAL A 310 -9.01 -2.09 -18.32
CA VAL A 310 -10.06 -2.68 -17.49
C VAL A 310 -9.45 -3.40 -16.29
N PHE A 311 -8.38 -4.16 -16.48
CA PHE A 311 -7.74 -4.85 -15.36
C PHE A 311 -7.17 -3.86 -14.34
N ARG A 312 -6.62 -2.72 -14.78
CA ARG A 312 -6.18 -1.65 -13.87
C ARG A 312 -7.29 -1.15 -12.99
N LEU A 313 -8.48 -0.93 -13.57
CA LEU A 313 -9.61 -0.32 -12.87
C LEU A 313 -10.46 -1.32 -12.06
N LEU A 314 -10.53 -2.59 -12.48
CA LEU A 314 -11.37 -3.61 -11.86
C LEU A 314 -10.55 -4.76 -11.27
N GLY A 315 -9.61 -5.29 -12.03
CA GLY A 315 -8.81 -6.46 -11.64
C GLY A 315 -7.87 -6.16 -10.48
N VAL A 316 -7.11 -5.07 -10.54
CA VAL A 316 -6.19 -4.66 -9.46
C VAL A 316 -6.93 -4.47 -8.12
N PRO A 317 -8.05 -3.73 -8.05
CA PRO A 317 -8.86 -3.67 -6.83
C PRO A 317 -9.38 -5.04 -6.35
N LEU A 318 -9.75 -5.94 -7.26
CA LEU A 318 -10.22 -7.28 -6.89
C LEU A 318 -9.07 -8.15 -6.33
N VAL A 319 -7.89 -8.12 -6.95
CA VAL A 319 -6.70 -8.82 -6.42
C VAL A 319 -6.41 -8.33 -5.00
N ARG A 320 -6.38 -7.02 -4.79
CA ARG A 320 -6.17 -6.41 -3.47
C ARG A 320 -7.25 -6.83 -2.47
N LEU A 321 -8.51 -6.80 -2.88
CA LEU A 321 -9.65 -7.17 -2.03
C LEU A 321 -9.59 -8.63 -1.60
N VAL A 322 -9.30 -9.56 -2.52
CA VAL A 322 -9.11 -10.99 -2.23
C VAL A 322 -7.92 -11.20 -1.30
N GLY A 323 -6.83 -10.45 -1.48
CA GLY A 323 -5.68 -10.40 -0.57
C GLY A 323 -5.93 -9.65 0.75
N GLY A 324 -7.18 -9.38 1.11
CA GLY A 324 -7.57 -8.76 2.39
C GLY A 324 -7.32 -7.25 2.49
N CYS A 325 -6.92 -6.58 1.41
CA CYS A 325 -6.70 -5.14 1.42
C CYS A 325 -8.03 -4.38 1.35
N THR A 326 -8.47 -3.86 2.49
CA THR A 326 -9.69 -3.04 2.61
C THR A 326 -9.39 -1.55 2.68
N MET A 327 -8.13 -1.19 2.90
CA MET A 327 -7.61 0.18 2.94
C MET A 327 -6.46 0.30 1.94
N PRO A 328 -6.74 0.34 0.61
CA PRO A 328 -5.70 0.45 -0.39
C PRO A 328 -4.96 1.80 -0.26
N PRO A 329 -3.66 1.84 -0.59
CA PRO A 329 -2.95 3.10 -0.68
C PRO A 329 -3.58 3.98 -1.78
N PRO A 330 -3.54 5.31 -1.63
CA PRO A 330 -4.00 6.21 -2.68
C PRO A 330 -3.20 5.97 -3.96
N GLU A 331 -3.88 6.02 -5.10
CA GLU A 331 -3.20 5.98 -6.40
C GLU A 331 -2.45 7.30 -6.59
N PRO A 332 -1.21 7.26 -7.12
CA PRO A 332 -0.47 8.48 -7.39
C PRO A 332 -1.18 9.28 -8.48
N ALA A 333 -1.44 10.55 -8.22
CA ALA A 333 -2.10 11.44 -9.14
C ALA A 333 -1.42 12.80 -9.17
N VAL A 334 -1.51 13.47 -10.33
CA VAL A 334 -1.05 14.85 -10.50
C VAL A 334 -2.14 15.68 -11.16
N ARG A 335 -2.19 16.97 -10.84
CA ARG A 335 -3.05 17.92 -11.55
C ARG A 335 -2.31 18.46 -12.75
N ALA A 336 -2.99 18.50 -13.88
CA ALA A 336 -2.46 19.02 -15.14
C ALA A 336 -3.55 19.68 -15.97
N ARG A 337 -3.20 20.57 -16.89
CA ARG A 337 -4.14 21.17 -17.83
C ARG A 337 -4.18 20.39 -19.14
N LEU A 338 -5.38 20.11 -19.64
CA LEU A 338 -5.55 19.44 -20.92
C LEU A 338 -4.98 20.28 -22.06
N ALA A 339 -4.14 19.65 -22.90
CA ALA A 339 -3.57 20.29 -24.09
C ALA A 339 -4.60 20.54 -25.20
N ARG A 340 -5.69 19.76 -25.23
CA ARG A 340 -6.76 19.79 -26.25
C ARG A 340 -8.03 19.14 -25.76
N ASP A 341 -9.13 19.36 -26.46
CA ASP A 341 -10.43 18.81 -26.17
C ASP A 341 -10.42 17.28 -26.17
N LEU A 342 -11.16 16.69 -25.22
CA LEU A 342 -11.44 15.26 -25.11
C LEU A 342 -12.94 15.01 -25.32
N PRO A 343 -13.38 14.67 -26.54
CA PRO A 343 -14.79 14.34 -26.79
C PRO A 343 -15.16 12.99 -26.15
N SER A 344 -16.31 12.92 -25.52
CA SER A 344 -16.90 11.71 -24.97
C SER A 344 -18.39 11.62 -25.33
N ALA A 345 -19.07 10.64 -24.79
CA ALA A 345 -20.53 10.50 -24.89
C ALA A 345 -21.09 10.18 -23.50
N ALA A 346 -22.12 10.89 -23.09
CA ALA A 346 -22.82 10.63 -21.84
C ALA A 346 -23.32 9.18 -21.76
N GLY A 347 -23.38 8.62 -20.56
CA GLY A 347 -23.80 7.25 -20.28
C GLY A 347 -22.66 6.23 -20.30
N ARG A 348 -21.40 6.67 -20.43
CA ARG A 348 -20.22 5.80 -20.28
C ARG A 348 -19.03 6.57 -19.70
N LEU A 349 -18.17 5.86 -19.02
CA LEU A 349 -16.90 6.37 -18.52
C LEU A 349 -15.82 6.18 -19.60
N ASP A 350 -15.12 7.26 -19.98
CA ASP A 350 -13.99 7.17 -20.92
C ASP A 350 -12.64 7.29 -20.19
N VAL A 351 -11.71 6.39 -20.49
CA VAL A 351 -10.34 6.37 -19.94
C VAL A 351 -9.37 6.74 -21.03
N VAL A 352 -8.79 7.93 -20.92
CA VAL A 352 -7.90 8.50 -21.94
C VAL A 352 -6.48 8.54 -21.43
N GLN A 353 -5.56 7.87 -22.14
CA GLN A 353 -4.14 7.89 -21.85
C GLN A 353 -3.54 9.26 -22.19
N VAL A 354 -2.64 9.73 -21.31
CA VAL A 354 -2.00 11.04 -21.47
C VAL A 354 -0.50 10.97 -21.18
N GLN A 355 0.25 11.86 -21.83
CA GLN A 355 1.60 12.26 -21.40
C GLN A 355 1.51 13.54 -20.58
N VAL A 356 2.33 13.66 -19.54
CA VAL A 356 2.37 14.85 -18.67
C VAL A 356 3.74 15.50 -18.77
N THR A 357 3.78 16.75 -19.25
CA THR A 357 5.01 17.52 -19.33
C THR A 357 4.72 18.96 -18.89
N GLY A 358 5.49 19.48 -17.91
CA GLY A 358 5.36 20.86 -17.45
C GLY A 358 3.95 21.23 -16.95
N GLY A 359 3.21 20.29 -16.35
CA GLY A 359 1.84 20.51 -15.86
C GLY A 359 0.77 20.51 -16.98
N VAL A 360 1.12 20.03 -18.18
CA VAL A 360 0.20 19.87 -19.32
C VAL A 360 0.00 18.38 -19.59
N ALA A 361 -1.27 17.94 -19.65
CA ALA A 361 -1.69 16.60 -20.03
C ALA A 361 -2.03 16.55 -21.52
N THR A 362 -1.20 15.86 -22.29
CA THR A 362 -1.40 15.68 -23.74
C THR A 362 -2.03 14.32 -24.00
N PRO A 363 -3.26 14.27 -24.53
CA PRO A 363 -3.94 13.01 -24.84
C PRO A 363 -3.25 12.22 -25.94
N LEU A 364 -3.15 10.91 -25.73
CA LEU A 364 -2.66 9.94 -26.70
C LEU A 364 -3.83 9.16 -27.28
N PHE A 365 -4.10 9.40 -28.55
CA PHE A 365 -5.17 8.71 -29.27
C PHE A 365 -4.62 7.49 -30.03
N GLY A 366 -5.45 6.47 -30.14
CA GLY A 366 -5.14 5.27 -30.90
C GLY A 366 -6.21 4.21 -30.77
N LEU A 367 -6.18 3.21 -31.65
CA LEU A 367 -7.07 2.05 -31.60
C LEU A 367 -6.80 1.21 -30.35
N SER A 368 -7.82 0.52 -29.87
CA SER A 368 -7.73 -0.34 -28.67
C SER A 368 -6.75 -1.51 -28.80
N ALA A 369 -6.33 -1.84 -30.01
CA ALA A 369 -5.32 -2.85 -30.30
C ALA A 369 -3.86 -2.34 -30.15
N LEU A 370 -3.64 -1.01 -30.03
CA LEU A 370 -2.30 -0.43 -30.03
C LEU A 370 -1.74 -0.33 -28.60
N LEU A 371 -0.78 -1.19 -28.27
CA LEU A 371 -0.05 -1.15 -27.00
C LEU A 371 0.88 0.07 -26.89
N SER A 372 1.39 0.59 -27.99
CA SER A 372 2.26 1.77 -28.01
C SER A 372 1.66 2.99 -27.34
N VAL A 373 0.33 3.11 -27.31
CA VAL A 373 -0.37 4.19 -26.61
C VAL A 373 -0.18 4.06 -25.09
N LEU A 374 -0.19 2.83 -24.54
CA LEU A 374 0.04 2.59 -23.11
C LEU A 374 1.52 2.79 -22.75
N THR A 375 2.44 2.30 -23.59
CA THR A 375 3.88 2.43 -23.30
C THR A 375 4.39 3.87 -23.42
N ALA A 376 3.69 4.72 -24.18
CA ALA A 376 4.00 6.14 -24.30
C ALA A 376 3.31 7.01 -23.25
N ALA A 377 2.31 6.48 -22.53
CA ALA A 377 1.53 7.23 -21.55
C ALA A 377 2.21 7.26 -20.17
N ASP A 378 2.21 8.43 -19.54
CA ASP A 378 2.60 8.57 -18.14
C ASP A 378 1.44 8.22 -17.19
N GLY A 379 0.20 8.29 -17.67
CA GLY A 379 -1.00 8.03 -16.90
C GLY A 379 -2.28 8.14 -17.74
N TYR A 380 -3.39 8.29 -17.04
CA TYR A 380 -4.70 8.43 -17.68
C TYR A 380 -5.59 9.45 -16.98
N VAL A 381 -6.51 10.01 -17.75
CA VAL A 381 -7.62 10.86 -17.30
C VAL A 381 -8.92 10.08 -17.43
N ILE A 382 -9.80 10.20 -16.44
CA ILE A 382 -11.15 9.66 -16.49
C ILE A 382 -12.11 10.78 -16.87
N ILE A 383 -12.92 10.56 -17.91
CA ILE A 383 -14.05 11.40 -18.24
C ILE A 383 -15.28 10.72 -17.63
N PRO A 384 -16.00 11.39 -16.70
CA PRO A 384 -17.14 10.78 -16.00
C PRO A 384 -18.31 10.45 -16.92
N GLU A 385 -19.20 9.56 -16.46
CA GLU A 385 -20.34 9.04 -17.24
C GLU A 385 -21.34 10.13 -17.65
N GLU A 386 -21.49 11.19 -16.87
CA GLU A 386 -22.38 12.32 -17.13
C GLU A 386 -21.81 13.34 -18.11
N ALA A 387 -20.52 13.30 -18.38
CA ALA A 387 -19.87 14.29 -19.24
C ALA A 387 -19.87 13.89 -20.71
N THR A 388 -20.04 14.88 -21.61
CA THR A 388 -19.93 14.70 -23.06
C THR A 388 -18.52 14.96 -23.57
N GLY A 389 -17.60 15.31 -22.68
CA GLY A 389 -16.19 15.61 -22.97
C GLY A 389 -15.58 16.52 -21.91
N LEU A 390 -14.32 16.90 -22.14
CA LEU A 390 -13.58 17.89 -21.36
C LEU A 390 -12.90 18.84 -22.34
N ASP A 391 -12.98 20.14 -22.10
CA ASP A 391 -12.41 21.18 -22.98
C ASP A 391 -10.90 21.33 -22.75
N ALA A 392 -10.18 21.78 -23.76
CA ALA A 392 -8.78 22.19 -23.64
C ALA A 392 -8.60 23.26 -22.56
N GLY A 393 -7.49 23.16 -21.80
CA GLY A 393 -7.21 24.04 -20.67
C GLY A 393 -7.91 23.67 -19.36
N THR A 394 -8.87 22.72 -19.37
CA THR A 394 -9.48 22.20 -18.15
C THR A 394 -8.41 21.57 -17.26
N GLU A 395 -8.44 21.89 -15.96
CA GLU A 395 -7.61 21.21 -14.97
C GLU A 395 -8.20 19.83 -14.69
N VAL A 396 -7.37 18.81 -14.87
CA VAL A 396 -7.74 17.39 -14.67
C VAL A 396 -6.81 16.72 -13.70
N GLU A 397 -7.32 15.71 -13.03
CA GLU A 397 -6.50 14.76 -12.27
C GLU A 397 -6.03 13.64 -13.20
N VAL A 398 -4.72 13.48 -13.30
CA VAL A 398 -4.08 12.40 -14.07
C VAL A 398 -3.61 11.35 -13.07
N THR A 399 -4.20 10.15 -13.12
CA THR A 399 -3.68 8.99 -12.40
C THR A 399 -2.43 8.47 -13.12
N ILE A 400 -1.31 8.42 -12.41
CA ILE A 400 -0.01 8.07 -12.97
C ILE A 400 0.19 6.55 -12.96
N TYR A 401 0.68 5.98 -14.05
CA TYR A 401 1.17 4.60 -14.10
C TYR A 401 2.45 4.49 -13.26
N ARG A 402 2.56 3.41 -12.47
CA ARG A 402 3.78 3.06 -11.72
C ARG A 402 4.67 2.15 -12.54
#